data_bde58ac268d4b5eb06aa4e9771da3293
#
_entry.id   bde58ac268d4b5eb06aa4e9771da3293
#
_cell.length_a   1.000
_cell.length_b   1.000
_cell.length_c   1.000
_cell.angle_alpha   90.00
_cell.angle_beta   90.00
_cell.angle_gamma   90.00
#
_symmetry.space_group_name_H-M   'P 1'
#
loop_
_entity.id
_entity.type
_entity.pdbx_description
1 polymer ?
#
loop_
_entity_poly.entity_id
_entity_poly.type
_entity_poly.pdbx_seq_one_letter_code
_entity_poly.pdbx_strand_id
1 'polypeptide(L)'
;WAEVDVTTLTDEAAITAAAQQLAAQGAVYAVVPLKDTAGSLYYASQVPAAAGSVAANPVDAAAIARVFKANGITPVAQLAAFRDPAGARADHAMAIRYKGQEYLWLDNKASAGGNPWLNPYAAEAVQYIGDLIEEVHGMGFDQVLLKNVQFPSSTSSKQDYGSTNGVDRAGQLAADIAAWQSRFGTEVTLWYGYSLSQVTDATSALGVP
;
A
#
# COMPACT_ATOMS: atom_id res chain seq x y z
N TRP A 1 -1.08 15.36 -12.47
CA TRP A 1 -0.54 14.55 -11.35
C TRP A 1 0.98 14.67 -11.36
N ALA A 2 1.56 14.95 -10.20
CA ALA A 2 3.00 14.87 -9.99
C ALA A 2 3.28 13.82 -8.90
N GLU A 3 4.47 13.24 -8.91
CA GLU A 3 4.95 12.37 -7.82
C GLU A 3 6.12 13.07 -7.13
N VAL A 4 6.13 13.07 -5.80
CA VAL A 4 7.21 13.67 -5.02
C VAL A 4 8.14 12.60 -4.47
N ASP A 5 9.41 12.94 -4.31
CA ASP A 5 10.32 12.13 -3.51
C ASP A 5 10.08 12.47 -2.03
N VAL A 6 9.35 11.60 -1.34
CA VAL A 6 9.00 11.79 0.07
C VAL A 6 10.23 11.95 0.96
N THR A 7 11.36 11.36 0.61
CA THR A 7 12.61 11.43 1.39
C THR A 7 13.23 12.82 1.41
N THR A 8 12.81 13.70 0.50
CA THR A 8 13.26 15.11 0.45
C THR A 8 12.41 16.05 1.31
N LEU A 9 11.25 15.59 1.80
CA LEU A 9 10.30 16.40 2.58
C LEU A 9 10.62 16.34 4.08
N THR A 10 11.86 16.67 4.43
CA THR A 10 12.45 16.45 5.76
C THR A 10 12.00 17.42 6.83
N ASP A 11 11.54 18.60 6.43
CA ASP A 11 11.06 19.66 7.33
C ASP A 11 10.02 20.55 6.63
N GLU A 12 9.40 21.46 7.38
CA GLU A 12 8.32 22.31 6.85
C GLU A 12 8.81 23.25 5.74
N ALA A 13 10.08 23.67 5.75
CA ALA A 13 10.64 24.51 4.70
C ALA A 13 10.77 23.73 3.37
N ALA A 14 11.27 22.49 3.44
CA ALA A 14 11.37 21.61 2.28
C ALA A 14 9.98 21.25 1.72
N ILE A 15 9.00 20.97 2.59
CA ILE A 15 7.61 20.69 2.20
C ILE A 15 7.01 21.92 1.49
N THR A 16 7.22 23.12 2.05
CA THR A 16 6.71 24.36 1.47
C THR A 16 7.33 24.66 0.11
N ALA A 17 8.65 24.50 -0.03
CA ALA A 17 9.35 24.69 -1.29
C ALA A 17 8.84 23.72 -2.38
N ALA A 18 8.65 22.45 -2.03
CA ALA A 18 8.10 21.44 -2.93
C ALA A 18 6.66 21.80 -3.37
N ALA A 19 5.79 22.21 -2.45
CA ALA A 19 4.43 22.61 -2.76
C ALA A 19 4.39 23.82 -3.70
N GLN A 20 5.20 24.84 -3.43
CA GLN A 20 5.30 26.04 -4.29
C GLN A 20 5.81 25.72 -5.69
N GLN A 21 6.82 24.85 -5.80
CA GLN A 21 7.34 24.39 -7.08
C GLN A 21 6.29 23.65 -7.89
N LEU A 22 5.56 22.73 -7.27
CA LEU A 22 4.49 21.95 -7.92
C LEU A 22 3.34 22.86 -8.36
N ALA A 23 2.94 23.81 -7.52
CA ALA A 23 1.90 24.79 -7.87
C ALA A 23 2.32 25.65 -9.06
N ALA A 24 3.58 26.10 -9.10
CA ALA A 24 4.12 26.88 -10.23
C ALA A 24 4.18 26.07 -11.54
N GLN A 25 4.28 24.73 -11.44
CA GLN A 25 4.20 23.81 -12.58
C GLN A 25 2.76 23.44 -13.00
N GLY A 26 1.76 23.97 -12.30
CA GLY A 26 0.34 23.70 -12.56
C GLY A 26 -0.13 22.32 -12.07
N ALA A 27 0.58 21.71 -11.13
CA ALA A 27 0.13 20.45 -10.53
C ALA A 27 -1.13 20.67 -9.69
N VAL A 28 -2.16 19.84 -9.92
CA VAL A 28 -3.40 19.81 -9.13
C VAL A 28 -3.37 18.70 -8.10
N TYR A 29 -2.73 17.59 -8.43
CA TYR A 29 -2.56 16.42 -7.54
C TYR A 29 -1.08 16.13 -7.36
N ALA A 30 -0.68 15.81 -6.13
CA ALA A 30 0.66 15.35 -5.82
C ALA A 30 0.60 13.98 -5.10
N VAL A 31 1.20 12.97 -5.74
CA VAL A 31 1.33 11.63 -5.17
C VAL A 31 2.50 11.62 -4.19
N VAL A 32 2.21 11.26 -2.95
CA VAL A 32 3.18 11.15 -1.85
C VAL A 32 3.36 9.68 -1.50
N PRO A 33 4.50 9.07 -1.84
CA PRO A 33 4.76 7.65 -1.54
C PRO A 33 5.02 7.43 -0.05
N LEU A 34 3.97 7.15 0.73
CA LEU A 34 4.07 6.95 2.19
C LEU A 34 4.38 5.50 2.59
N LYS A 35 4.16 4.52 1.69
CA LYS A 35 4.53 3.12 1.90
C LYS A 35 5.02 2.49 0.63
N ASP A 36 6.22 1.93 0.66
CA ASP A 36 6.84 1.27 -0.50
C ASP A 36 6.55 -0.24 -0.58
N THR A 37 7.09 -0.88 -1.63
CA THR A 37 6.93 -2.32 -1.89
C THR A 37 7.87 -3.21 -1.06
N ALA A 38 8.74 -2.63 -0.24
CA ALA A 38 9.49 -3.34 0.79
C ALA A 38 8.74 -3.38 2.13
N GLY A 39 7.62 -2.63 2.21
CA GLY A 39 6.80 -2.46 3.39
C GLY A 39 7.27 -1.31 4.28
N SER A 40 8.26 -0.50 3.85
CA SER A 40 8.72 0.64 4.62
C SER A 40 7.67 1.75 4.63
N LEU A 41 7.38 2.26 5.82
CA LEU A 41 6.50 3.41 6.06
C LEU A 41 7.36 4.65 6.26
N TYR A 42 7.14 5.67 5.46
CA TYR A 42 7.90 6.92 5.50
C TYR A 42 7.32 7.96 6.48
N TYR A 43 6.33 7.59 7.27
CA TYR A 43 5.77 8.38 8.36
C TYR A 43 5.71 7.56 9.66
N ALA A 44 5.53 8.24 10.79
CA ALA A 44 5.48 7.60 12.12
C ALA A 44 4.11 6.96 12.36
N SER A 45 3.90 5.75 11.84
CA SER A 45 2.66 5.01 12.00
C SER A 45 2.44 4.58 13.45
N GLN A 46 1.19 4.63 13.91
CA GLN A 46 0.72 4.11 15.19
C GLN A 46 -0.01 2.76 15.06
N VAL A 47 -0.15 2.25 13.83
CA VAL A 47 -0.74 0.92 13.61
C VAL A 47 0.20 -0.14 14.21
N PRO A 48 -0.26 -0.96 15.16
CA PRO A 48 0.63 -1.88 15.89
C PRO A 48 1.40 -2.84 14.99
N ALA A 49 0.77 -3.39 13.96
CA ALA A 49 1.40 -4.30 13.01
C ALA A 49 2.45 -3.61 12.11
N ALA A 50 2.46 -2.27 12.05
CA ALA A 50 3.40 -1.46 11.28
C ALA A 50 4.63 -0.99 12.08
N ALA A 51 4.69 -1.26 13.39
CA ALA A 51 5.71 -0.68 14.27
C ALA A 51 7.16 -0.96 13.83
N GLY A 52 7.43 -2.16 13.28
CA GLY A 52 8.74 -2.54 12.74
C GLY A 52 9.01 -2.08 11.31
N SER A 53 8.07 -1.40 10.67
CA SER A 53 8.13 -1.00 9.25
C SER A 53 8.41 0.49 9.04
N VAL A 54 8.43 1.28 10.13
CA VAL A 54 8.68 2.72 10.06
C VAL A 54 10.14 2.98 9.69
N ALA A 55 10.35 3.83 8.67
CA ALA A 55 11.68 4.25 8.23
C ALA A 55 12.43 5.00 9.34
N ALA A 56 13.77 4.97 9.29
CA ALA A 56 14.60 5.60 10.32
C ALA A 56 14.38 7.13 10.45
N ASN A 57 14.03 7.78 9.35
CA ASN A 57 13.74 9.22 9.31
C ASN A 57 12.33 9.44 8.72
N PRO A 58 11.27 9.23 9.50
CA PRO A 58 9.92 9.42 9.03
C PRO A 58 9.63 10.93 8.82
N VAL A 59 8.86 11.22 7.78
CA VAL A 59 8.41 12.59 7.49
C VAL A 59 7.15 12.94 8.29
N ASP A 60 6.87 14.23 8.43
CA ASP A 60 5.59 14.72 8.96
C ASP A 60 4.52 14.71 7.85
N ALA A 61 3.83 13.57 7.72
CA ALA A 61 2.80 13.39 6.69
C ALA A 61 1.62 14.37 6.88
N ALA A 62 1.28 14.74 8.11
CA ALA A 62 0.21 15.71 8.37
C ALA A 62 0.61 17.11 7.90
N ALA A 63 1.87 17.53 8.12
CA ALA A 63 2.39 18.78 7.59
C ALA A 63 2.40 18.78 6.05
N ILE A 64 2.78 17.67 5.42
CA ILE A 64 2.73 17.53 3.95
C ILE A 64 1.31 17.75 3.45
N ALA A 65 0.32 17.06 4.01
CA ALA A 65 -1.07 17.20 3.60
C ALA A 65 -1.58 18.64 3.78
N ARG A 66 -1.30 19.24 4.92
CA ARG A 66 -1.71 20.62 5.24
C ARG A 66 -1.07 21.65 4.30
N VAL A 67 0.23 21.59 4.09
CA VAL A 67 0.96 22.56 3.27
C VAL A 67 0.60 22.42 1.80
N PHE A 68 0.46 21.21 1.28
CA PHE A 68 0.04 20.99 -0.11
C PHE A 68 -1.35 21.56 -0.36
N LYS A 69 -2.34 21.24 0.51
CA LYS A 69 -3.69 21.82 0.43
C LYS A 69 -3.68 23.35 0.47
N ALA A 70 -2.86 23.96 1.34
CA ALA A 70 -2.73 25.41 1.44
C ALA A 70 -2.16 26.05 0.15
N ASN A 71 -1.45 25.29 -0.69
CA ASN A 71 -0.92 25.72 -1.99
C ASN A 71 -1.81 25.28 -3.17
N GLY A 72 -3.06 24.86 -2.91
CA GLY A 72 -4.01 24.48 -3.94
C GLY A 72 -3.74 23.09 -4.58
N ILE A 73 -2.92 22.27 -3.93
CA ILE A 73 -2.57 20.91 -4.42
C ILE A 73 -3.31 19.89 -3.56
N THR A 74 -3.99 18.95 -4.21
CA THR A 74 -4.59 17.81 -3.54
C THR A 74 -3.52 16.73 -3.29
N PRO A 75 -3.15 16.45 -2.02
CA PRO A 75 -2.19 15.39 -1.72
C PRO A 75 -2.88 14.02 -1.85
N VAL A 76 -2.18 13.07 -2.46
CA VAL A 76 -2.62 11.69 -2.64
C VAL A 76 -1.61 10.77 -1.93
N ALA A 77 -2.03 10.12 -0.85
CA ALA A 77 -1.17 9.14 -0.17
C ALA A 77 -1.03 7.88 -1.02
N GLN A 78 0.19 7.49 -1.38
CA GLN A 78 0.43 6.22 -2.06
C GLN A 78 0.89 5.17 -1.07
N LEU A 79 0.17 4.02 -1.06
CA LEU A 79 0.47 2.88 -0.20
C LEU A 79 0.57 1.60 -1.05
N ALA A 80 1.66 0.84 -0.89
CA ALA A 80 1.72 -0.52 -1.39
C ALA A 80 0.84 -1.43 -0.50
N ALA A 81 -0.08 -2.18 -1.11
CA ALA A 81 -1.02 -3.04 -0.40
C ALA A 81 -0.40 -4.40 -0.06
N PHE A 82 -0.63 -5.43 -0.87
CA PHE A 82 -0.24 -6.80 -0.54
C PHE A 82 1.24 -7.12 -0.77
N ARG A 83 1.97 -6.32 -1.55
CA ARG A 83 3.42 -6.44 -1.64
C ARG A 83 4.08 -5.73 -0.46
N ASP A 84 4.10 -6.43 0.66
CA ASP A 84 4.59 -5.92 1.95
C ASP A 84 5.35 -7.01 2.71
N PRO A 85 6.62 -7.22 2.37
CA PRO A 85 7.42 -8.22 3.06
C PRO A 85 7.70 -7.89 4.53
N ALA A 86 7.70 -6.61 4.91
CA ALA A 86 7.89 -6.22 6.31
C ALA A 86 6.68 -6.62 7.16
N GLY A 87 5.47 -6.28 6.73
CA GLY A 87 4.23 -6.68 7.40
C GLY A 87 4.04 -8.20 7.44
N ALA A 88 4.36 -8.89 6.34
CA ALA A 88 4.30 -10.35 6.27
C ALA A 88 5.25 -11.04 7.26
N ARG A 89 6.42 -10.45 7.54
CA ARG A 89 7.35 -10.96 8.56
C ARG A 89 6.95 -10.58 9.98
N ALA A 90 6.29 -9.44 10.15
CA ALA A 90 5.85 -8.97 11.45
C ALA A 90 4.70 -9.83 12.00
N ASP A 91 3.77 -10.24 11.13
CA ASP A 91 2.65 -11.10 11.51
C ASP A 91 2.37 -12.15 10.42
N HIS A 92 2.71 -13.39 10.73
CA HIS A 92 2.51 -14.53 9.83
C HIS A 92 1.03 -14.83 9.55
N ALA A 93 0.09 -14.36 10.39
CA ALA A 93 -1.35 -14.51 10.13
C ALA A 93 -1.78 -13.71 8.90
N MET A 94 -1.10 -12.60 8.62
CA MET A 94 -1.34 -11.77 7.43
C MET A 94 -0.68 -12.31 6.15
N ALA A 95 0.17 -13.35 6.23
CA ALA A 95 1.09 -13.70 5.15
C ALA A 95 0.66 -14.95 4.36
N ILE A 96 1.10 -15.02 3.10
CA ILE A 96 1.07 -16.27 2.33
C ILE A 96 2.11 -17.23 2.93
N ARG A 97 1.67 -18.43 3.35
CA ARG A 97 2.55 -19.44 3.93
C ARG A 97 3.02 -20.45 2.88
N TYR A 98 4.08 -21.16 3.20
CA TYR A 98 4.51 -22.28 2.41
C TYR A 98 3.67 -23.51 2.80
N LYS A 99 3.05 -24.16 1.79
CA LYS A 99 2.11 -25.25 2.00
C LYS A 99 2.69 -26.39 2.85
N GLY A 100 1.99 -26.70 3.93
CA GLY A 100 2.38 -27.74 4.87
C GLY A 100 3.56 -27.39 5.76
N GLN A 101 3.92 -26.12 5.87
CA GLN A 101 5.02 -25.63 6.69
C GLN A 101 4.62 -24.39 7.49
N GLU A 102 5.36 -24.11 8.58
CA GLU A 102 5.15 -22.93 9.42
C GLU A 102 5.84 -21.66 8.89
N TYR A 103 6.69 -21.78 7.86
CA TYR A 103 7.41 -20.63 7.31
C TYR A 103 6.68 -19.99 6.14
N LEU A 104 7.07 -18.73 5.85
CA LEU A 104 6.47 -17.93 4.81
C LEU A 104 6.85 -18.42 3.42
N TRP A 105 5.89 -18.35 2.49
CA TRP A 105 6.18 -18.51 1.07
C TRP A 105 6.90 -17.23 0.56
N LEU A 106 7.93 -17.43 -0.27
CA LEU A 106 8.68 -16.34 -0.89
C LEU A 106 8.46 -16.36 -2.40
N ASP A 107 8.40 -15.18 -3.00
CA ASP A 107 8.22 -14.97 -4.44
C ASP A 107 9.43 -15.39 -5.28
N ASN A 108 10.57 -15.63 -4.65
CA ASN A 108 11.78 -16.19 -5.23
C ASN A 108 12.55 -16.98 -4.16
N LYS A 109 13.64 -17.63 -4.53
CA LYS A 109 14.56 -18.26 -3.56
C LYS A 109 15.13 -17.22 -2.61
N ALA A 110 15.28 -17.57 -1.34
CA ALA A 110 15.86 -16.66 -0.33
C ALA A 110 17.25 -16.17 -0.74
N SER A 111 18.09 -17.06 -1.34
CA SER A 111 19.41 -16.71 -1.87
C SER A 111 19.39 -15.76 -3.08
N ALA A 112 18.23 -15.58 -3.70
CA ALA A 112 18.01 -14.67 -4.83
C ALA A 112 17.13 -13.47 -4.43
N GLY A 113 17.06 -13.15 -3.14
CA GLY A 113 16.32 -11.99 -2.63
C GLY A 113 14.81 -12.16 -2.62
N GLY A 114 14.30 -13.39 -2.50
CA GLY A 114 12.87 -13.67 -2.40
C GLY A 114 12.20 -13.00 -1.20
N ASN A 115 11.01 -12.47 -1.40
CA ASN A 115 10.25 -11.75 -0.41
C ASN A 115 8.89 -12.40 -0.14
N PRO A 116 8.41 -12.41 1.11
CA PRO A 116 7.06 -12.81 1.43
C PRO A 116 6.06 -11.72 1.04
N TRP A 117 4.81 -12.11 0.92
CA TRP A 117 3.68 -11.24 0.57
C TRP A 117 2.57 -11.36 1.60
N LEU A 118 1.80 -10.30 1.77
CA LEU A 118 0.52 -10.38 2.47
C LEU A 118 -0.47 -11.22 1.65
N ASN A 119 -1.36 -11.89 2.36
CA ASN A 119 -2.35 -12.80 1.82
C ASN A 119 -3.69 -12.07 1.63
N PRO A 120 -4.18 -11.86 0.41
CA PRO A 120 -5.48 -11.22 0.20
C PRO A 120 -6.67 -11.98 0.82
N TYR A 121 -6.55 -13.29 1.04
CA TYR A 121 -7.58 -14.07 1.74
C TYR A 121 -7.52 -13.93 3.28
N ALA A 122 -6.48 -13.34 3.84
CA ALA A 122 -6.36 -13.13 5.28
C ALA A 122 -7.08 -11.85 5.70
N ALA A 123 -8.12 -11.98 6.53
CA ALA A 123 -8.87 -10.83 7.03
C ALA A 123 -7.96 -9.83 7.77
N GLU A 124 -6.95 -10.33 8.47
CA GLU A 124 -5.96 -9.54 9.20
C GLU A 124 -5.14 -8.65 8.24
N ALA A 125 -4.79 -9.15 7.05
CA ALA A 125 -4.07 -8.36 6.05
C ALA A 125 -4.96 -7.25 5.46
N VAL A 126 -6.21 -7.56 5.16
CA VAL A 126 -7.19 -6.58 4.64
C VAL A 126 -7.46 -5.51 5.70
N GLN A 127 -7.62 -5.90 6.97
CA GLN A 127 -7.77 -4.99 8.10
C GLN A 127 -6.55 -4.07 8.26
N TYR A 128 -5.34 -4.64 8.24
CA TYR A 128 -4.10 -3.88 8.37
C TYR A 128 -3.96 -2.80 7.29
N ILE A 129 -4.25 -3.13 6.03
CA ILE A 129 -4.23 -2.14 4.94
C ILE A 129 -5.29 -1.08 5.18
N GLY A 130 -6.49 -1.45 5.62
CA GLY A 130 -7.55 -0.52 5.99
C GLY A 130 -7.14 0.42 7.12
N ASP A 131 -6.44 -0.07 8.13
CA ASP A 131 -5.95 0.74 9.26
C ASP A 131 -4.91 1.77 8.81
N LEU A 132 -4.04 1.41 7.86
CA LEU A 132 -3.11 2.37 7.24
C LEU A 132 -3.83 3.44 6.42
N ILE A 133 -4.90 3.08 5.70
CA ILE A 133 -5.73 4.05 4.96
C ILE A 133 -6.38 5.03 5.94
N GLU A 134 -6.97 4.52 7.02
CA GLU A 134 -7.60 5.36 8.06
C GLU A 134 -6.59 6.30 8.71
N GLU A 135 -5.38 5.81 8.98
CA GLU A 135 -4.32 6.59 9.60
C GLU A 135 -3.88 7.76 8.71
N VAL A 136 -3.61 7.53 7.43
CA VAL A 136 -3.23 8.63 6.51
C VAL A 136 -4.40 9.57 6.25
N HIS A 137 -5.64 9.10 6.26
CA HIS A 137 -6.82 9.96 6.21
C HIS A 137 -6.87 10.88 7.43
N GLY A 138 -6.65 10.36 8.63
CA GLY A 138 -6.54 11.14 9.86
C GLY A 138 -5.43 12.20 9.83
N MET A 139 -4.41 12.02 8.99
CA MET A 139 -3.35 13.00 8.73
C MET A 139 -3.72 14.04 7.66
N GLY A 140 -4.90 13.91 7.04
CA GLY A 140 -5.43 14.86 6.07
C GLY A 140 -5.34 14.44 4.61
N PHE A 141 -5.09 13.16 4.31
CA PHE A 141 -5.15 12.63 2.95
C PHE A 141 -6.55 12.08 2.65
N ASP A 142 -7.36 12.85 1.93
CA ASP A 142 -8.70 12.42 1.50
C ASP A 142 -8.66 11.60 0.20
N GLN A 143 -7.47 11.41 -0.36
CA GLN A 143 -7.19 10.64 -1.56
C GLN A 143 -6.08 9.64 -1.27
N VAL A 144 -6.33 8.36 -1.53
CA VAL A 144 -5.34 7.29 -1.32
C VAL A 144 -5.20 6.47 -2.60
N LEU A 145 -3.96 6.31 -3.07
CA LEU A 145 -3.60 5.47 -4.20
C LEU A 145 -3.01 4.16 -3.68
N LEU A 146 -3.77 3.08 -3.81
CA LEU A 146 -3.29 1.74 -3.50
C LEU A 146 -2.58 1.15 -4.70
N LYS A 147 -1.32 0.75 -4.52
CA LYS A 147 -0.56 -0.07 -5.47
C LYS A 147 -0.48 -1.50 -4.99
N ASN A 148 -0.25 -2.44 -5.91
CA ASN A 148 -0.09 -3.86 -5.59
C ASN A 148 -1.31 -4.48 -4.87
N VAL A 149 -2.53 -4.05 -5.24
CA VAL A 149 -3.76 -4.78 -4.90
C VAL A 149 -3.86 -5.97 -5.86
N GLN A 150 -3.01 -6.97 -5.61
CA GLN A 150 -2.80 -8.12 -6.49
C GLN A 150 -2.19 -9.28 -5.73
N PHE A 151 -2.29 -10.46 -6.30
CA PHE A 151 -1.50 -11.62 -5.88
C PHE A 151 -0.07 -11.55 -6.45
N PRO A 152 0.89 -12.31 -5.89
CA PRO A 152 2.21 -12.46 -6.52
C PRO A 152 2.10 -12.94 -7.96
N SER A 153 2.97 -12.44 -8.84
CA SER A 153 2.98 -12.82 -10.27
C SER A 153 3.33 -14.29 -10.49
N SER A 154 4.12 -14.88 -9.59
CA SER A 154 4.41 -16.32 -9.63
C SER A 154 3.32 -17.11 -8.94
N THR A 155 2.71 -18.06 -9.65
CA THR A 155 1.81 -19.06 -9.06
C THR A 155 2.59 -20.31 -8.71
N SER A 156 2.31 -20.87 -7.55
CA SER A 156 2.97 -22.10 -7.10
C SER A 156 1.99 -22.96 -6.32
N SER A 157 2.00 -24.28 -6.56
CA SER A 157 1.28 -25.24 -5.73
C SER A 157 1.77 -25.29 -4.27
N LYS A 158 2.87 -24.56 -3.99
CA LYS A 158 3.46 -24.41 -2.66
C LYS A 158 2.92 -23.22 -1.88
N GLN A 159 2.09 -22.38 -2.49
CA GLN A 159 1.42 -21.27 -1.80
C GLN A 159 0.25 -21.83 -0.98
N ASP A 160 0.18 -21.40 0.28
CA ASP A 160 -0.93 -21.70 1.17
C ASP A 160 -1.61 -20.37 1.58
N TYR A 161 -2.82 -20.21 1.11
CA TYR A 161 -3.68 -19.07 1.41
C TYR A 161 -4.67 -19.33 2.55
N GLY A 162 -4.61 -20.51 3.17
CA GLY A 162 -5.65 -20.96 4.10
C GLY A 162 -6.96 -21.27 3.39
N SER A 163 -8.09 -21.05 4.05
CA SER A 163 -9.40 -21.27 3.43
C SER A 163 -9.73 -20.14 2.47
N THR A 164 -9.95 -20.48 1.20
CA THR A 164 -10.44 -19.53 0.18
C THR A 164 -11.96 -19.51 0.09
N ASN A 165 -12.66 -20.40 0.81
CA ASN A 165 -14.11 -20.58 0.75
C ASN A 165 -14.66 -20.72 -0.68
N GLY A 166 -13.84 -21.22 -1.61
CA GLY A 166 -14.20 -21.39 -3.02
C GLY A 166 -14.18 -20.09 -3.83
N VAL A 167 -13.75 -18.99 -3.25
CA VAL A 167 -13.62 -17.71 -3.96
C VAL A 167 -12.31 -17.72 -4.75
N ASP A 168 -12.36 -17.34 -6.00
CA ASP A 168 -11.17 -17.19 -6.83
C ASP A 168 -10.39 -15.88 -6.50
N ARG A 169 -9.22 -15.72 -7.09
CA ARG A 169 -8.33 -14.57 -6.80
C ARG A 169 -8.95 -13.23 -7.17
N ALA A 170 -9.58 -13.13 -8.34
CA ALA A 170 -10.22 -11.90 -8.79
C ALA A 170 -11.41 -11.53 -7.90
N GLY A 171 -12.23 -12.51 -7.56
CA GLY A 171 -13.34 -12.35 -6.62
C GLY A 171 -12.88 -11.93 -5.23
N GLN A 172 -11.76 -12.46 -4.74
CA GLN A 172 -11.20 -12.06 -3.45
C GLN A 172 -10.72 -10.61 -3.47
N LEU A 173 -9.95 -10.19 -4.48
CA LEU A 173 -9.52 -8.79 -4.58
C LEU A 173 -10.70 -7.83 -4.74
N ALA A 174 -11.73 -8.22 -5.50
CA ALA A 174 -12.95 -7.43 -5.60
C ALA A 174 -13.66 -7.30 -4.25
N ALA A 175 -13.68 -8.36 -3.44
CA ALA A 175 -14.24 -8.32 -2.08
C ALA A 175 -13.42 -7.41 -1.15
N ASP A 176 -12.09 -7.47 -1.21
CA ASP A 176 -11.20 -6.61 -0.41
C ASP A 176 -11.40 -5.13 -0.76
N ILE A 177 -11.44 -4.81 -2.06
CA ILE A 177 -11.74 -3.46 -2.56
C ILE A 177 -13.11 -2.99 -2.05
N ALA A 178 -14.14 -3.84 -2.15
CA ALA A 178 -15.48 -3.50 -1.68
C ALA A 178 -15.51 -3.28 -0.16
N ALA A 179 -14.73 -4.03 0.62
CA ALA A 179 -14.62 -3.85 2.07
C ALA A 179 -14.01 -2.49 2.42
N TRP A 180 -12.93 -2.08 1.76
CA TRP A 180 -12.33 -0.75 1.98
C TRP A 180 -13.28 0.37 1.51
N GLN A 181 -13.91 0.23 0.34
CA GLN A 181 -14.89 1.20 -0.14
C GLN A 181 -16.08 1.35 0.82
N SER A 182 -16.55 0.25 1.41
CA SER A 182 -17.61 0.27 2.41
C SER A 182 -17.15 0.92 3.71
N ARG A 183 -15.91 0.67 4.16
CA ARG A 183 -15.36 1.24 5.39
C ARG A 183 -15.22 2.76 5.32
N PHE A 184 -14.79 3.30 4.19
CA PHE A 184 -14.47 4.72 4.04
C PHE A 184 -15.56 5.53 3.36
N GLY A 185 -16.49 4.89 2.65
CA GLY A 185 -17.63 5.55 2.00
C GLY A 185 -17.17 6.65 1.05
N THR A 186 -17.66 7.87 1.28
CA THR A 186 -17.28 9.07 0.51
C THR A 186 -16.20 9.92 1.18
N GLU A 187 -15.71 9.53 2.36
CA GLU A 187 -14.73 10.29 3.11
C GLU A 187 -13.34 10.18 2.49
N VAL A 188 -13.01 9.02 1.92
CA VAL A 188 -11.74 8.77 1.22
C VAL A 188 -12.01 8.32 -0.20
N THR A 189 -11.40 8.99 -1.17
CA THR A 189 -11.37 8.51 -2.55
C THR A 189 -10.23 7.50 -2.69
N LEU A 190 -10.57 6.25 -3.01
CA LEU A 190 -9.60 5.19 -3.23
C LEU A 190 -9.30 5.05 -4.73
N TRP A 191 -8.01 5.15 -5.07
CA TRP A 191 -7.48 4.92 -6.41
C TRP A 191 -6.69 3.60 -6.41
N TYR A 192 -6.66 2.92 -7.54
CA TYR A 192 -5.94 1.65 -7.70
C TYR A 192 -4.97 1.76 -8.86
N GLY A 193 -3.68 1.59 -8.57
CA GLY A 193 -2.61 1.74 -9.55
C GLY A 193 -2.12 0.39 -10.08
N TYR A 194 -2.32 0.15 -11.37
CA TYR A 194 -1.80 -1.02 -12.09
C TYR A 194 -0.91 -0.58 -13.25
N SER A 195 0.09 -1.39 -13.60
CA SER A 195 0.83 -1.17 -14.83
C SER A 195 -0.04 -1.50 -16.06
N LEU A 196 0.27 -0.89 -17.20
CA LEU A 196 -0.48 -1.17 -18.43
C LEU A 196 -0.44 -2.67 -18.81
N SER A 197 0.69 -3.34 -18.60
CA SER A 197 0.81 -4.78 -18.81
C SER A 197 -0.12 -5.58 -17.89
N GLN A 198 -0.28 -5.18 -16.63
CA GLN A 198 -1.20 -5.83 -15.69
C GLN A 198 -2.66 -5.72 -16.15
N VAL A 199 -3.03 -4.58 -16.76
CA VAL A 199 -4.39 -4.34 -17.26
C VAL A 199 -4.65 -5.08 -18.56
N THR A 200 -3.67 -5.12 -19.48
CA THR A 200 -3.82 -5.79 -20.78
C THR A 200 -3.73 -7.31 -20.69
N ASP A 201 -2.88 -7.79 -19.79
CA ASP A 201 -2.71 -9.22 -19.54
C ASP A 201 -3.58 -9.69 -18.38
N ALA A 202 -4.77 -9.08 -18.15
CA ALA A 202 -5.67 -9.36 -17.04
C ALA A 202 -5.59 -10.83 -16.63
N THR A 203 -4.46 -11.18 -16.01
CA THR A 203 -4.09 -12.57 -15.83
C THR A 203 -4.74 -13.04 -14.56
N SER A 204 -5.47 -14.11 -14.67
CA SER A 204 -5.96 -14.86 -13.51
C SER A 204 -4.86 -15.15 -12.48
N ALA A 205 -3.59 -15.10 -12.88
CA ALA A 205 -2.42 -15.28 -12.03
C ALA A 205 -2.24 -14.11 -11.02
N LEU A 206 -2.45 -12.87 -11.45
CA LEU A 206 -2.34 -11.71 -10.56
C LEU A 206 -3.62 -11.49 -9.73
N GLY A 207 -4.73 -12.05 -10.19
CA GLY A 207 -6.04 -11.83 -9.57
C GLY A 207 -6.53 -10.40 -9.67
N VAL A 208 -6.02 -9.61 -10.62
CA VAL A 208 -6.48 -8.23 -10.83
C VAL A 208 -7.95 -8.24 -11.20
N PRO A 209 -8.82 -7.50 -10.48
CA PRO A 209 -10.27 -7.48 -10.73
C PRO A 209 -10.65 -6.75 -12.03
#